data_dc232618cc620c2d4e5df37f72c8016b
#
_entry.id   dc232618cc620c2d4e5df37f72c8016b
#
_cell.length_a   1.000
_cell.length_b   1.000
_cell.length_c   1.000
_cell.angle_alpha   90.00
_cell.angle_beta   90.00
_cell.angle_gamma   90.00
#
_symmetry.space_group_name_H-M   'P 1'
#
loop_
_entity.id
_entity.type
_entity.pdbx_description
1 polymer ?
#
loop_
_entity_poly.entity_id
_entity_poly.type
_entity_poly.pdbx_seq_one_letter_code
_entity_poly.pdbx_strand_id
1 'polypeptide(L)'
;DNKYLNNIKEERRALEKEKIKLRDERLDYQKTVREEARKESFIELIERAMSKCVQPFQYVEVPKLTTNNKDMIVCLSDMHAGIEIDNWFNKYNSGVLKQRLHKYLDEIIQIQEENMCQECHVVLGGDQISGLIHANLRLQNNENVIEQLKIAITYIGEFINVLEKHFSKIIVHSVSGNHSRISPQKEQH
;
A
#
# COMPACT_ATOMS: atom_id res chain seq x y z
N ASP A 1 26.07 -63.81 11.77
CA ASP A 1 24.77 -63.39 11.12
C ASP A 1 24.09 -62.16 11.75
N ASN A 2 24.08 -62.02 13.07
CA ASN A 2 23.42 -60.91 13.76
C ASN A 2 24.07 -59.52 13.48
N LYS A 3 25.39 -59.48 13.32
CA LYS A 3 26.12 -58.22 13.05
C LYS A 3 25.82 -57.67 11.66
N TYR A 4 25.67 -58.53 10.66
CA TYR A 4 25.33 -58.16 9.31
C TYR A 4 23.88 -57.63 9.20
N LEU A 5 22.96 -58.27 9.90
CA LEU A 5 21.57 -57.83 9.98
C LEU A 5 21.40 -56.47 10.67
N ASN A 6 22.21 -56.20 11.69
CA ASN A 6 22.19 -54.90 12.36
C ASN A 6 22.73 -53.77 11.46
N ASN A 7 23.82 -54.01 10.72
CA ASN A 7 24.34 -53.04 9.76
C ASN A 7 23.29 -52.67 8.68
N ILE A 8 22.62 -53.69 8.12
CA ILE A 8 21.54 -53.43 7.12
C ILE A 8 20.40 -52.64 7.72
N LYS A 9 20.03 -52.87 8.98
CA LYS A 9 18.98 -52.06 9.65
C LYS A 9 19.42 -50.62 9.86
N GLU A 10 20.67 -50.37 10.21
CA GLU A 10 21.22 -49.03 10.39
C GLU A 10 21.30 -48.29 9.06
N GLU A 11 21.75 -48.90 7.99
CA GLU A 11 21.78 -48.32 6.64
C GLU A 11 20.39 -48.00 6.14
N ARG A 12 19.42 -48.89 6.32
CA ARG A 12 18.01 -48.61 5.96
C ARG A 12 17.46 -47.43 6.73
N ARG A 13 17.76 -47.33 8.02
CA ARG A 13 17.32 -46.19 8.85
C ARG A 13 17.98 -44.89 8.45
N ALA A 14 19.24 -44.91 8.05
CA ALA A 14 19.94 -43.75 7.51
C ALA A 14 19.35 -43.30 6.20
N LEU A 15 19.09 -44.21 5.27
CA LEU A 15 18.47 -43.94 3.98
C LEU A 15 17.03 -43.37 4.14
N GLU A 16 16.28 -43.90 5.09
CA GLU A 16 14.93 -43.40 5.35
C GLU A 16 14.94 -41.96 5.91
N LYS A 17 15.90 -41.67 6.80
CA LYS A 17 16.11 -40.29 7.29
C LYS A 17 16.49 -39.32 6.17
N GLU A 18 17.33 -39.74 5.24
CA GLU A 18 17.76 -38.92 4.10
C GLU A 18 16.60 -38.66 3.13
N LYS A 19 15.77 -39.67 2.87
CA LYS A 19 14.53 -39.48 2.07
C LYS A 19 13.57 -38.50 2.71
N ILE A 20 13.41 -38.55 4.02
CA ILE A 20 12.53 -37.60 4.74
C ILE A 20 13.09 -36.18 4.60
N LYS A 21 14.40 -35.98 4.82
CA LYS A 21 15.03 -34.68 4.65
C LYS A 21 14.83 -34.07 3.24
N LEU A 22 15.12 -34.88 2.21
CA LEU A 22 14.91 -34.45 0.81
C LEU A 22 13.46 -34.13 0.49
N ARG A 23 12.52 -34.86 1.08
CA ARG A 23 11.09 -34.55 0.94
C ARG A 23 10.73 -33.21 1.58
N ASP A 24 11.22 -32.94 2.78
CA ASP A 24 10.96 -31.72 3.52
C ASP A 24 11.59 -30.51 2.80
N GLU A 25 12.84 -30.61 2.36
CA GLU A 25 13.51 -29.60 1.54
C GLU A 25 12.73 -29.29 0.25
N ARG A 26 12.23 -30.34 -0.42
CA ARG A 26 11.41 -30.15 -1.63
C ARG A 26 10.08 -29.44 -1.35
N LEU A 27 9.45 -29.73 -0.21
CA LEU A 27 8.21 -29.06 0.19
C LEU A 27 8.45 -27.58 0.52
N ASP A 28 9.54 -27.28 1.21
CA ASP A 28 9.93 -25.91 1.54
C ASP A 28 10.28 -25.12 0.27
N TYR A 29 11.06 -25.72 -0.63
CA TYR A 29 11.34 -25.11 -1.94
C TYR A 29 10.07 -24.82 -2.74
N GLN A 30 9.14 -25.79 -2.82
CA GLN A 30 7.86 -25.59 -3.51
C GLN A 30 7.02 -24.50 -2.87
N LYS A 31 7.08 -24.34 -1.53
CA LYS A 31 6.38 -23.28 -0.82
C LYS A 31 6.95 -21.91 -1.21
N THR A 32 8.28 -21.78 -1.20
CA THR A 32 8.98 -20.55 -1.59
C THR A 32 8.64 -20.12 -3.02
N VAL A 33 8.77 -21.05 -3.97
CA VAL A 33 8.44 -20.79 -5.40
C VAL A 33 6.97 -20.36 -5.58
N ARG A 34 6.04 -20.98 -4.84
CA ARG A 34 4.62 -20.56 -4.88
C ARG A 34 4.39 -19.16 -4.32
N GLU A 35 5.10 -18.79 -3.27
CA GLU A 35 5.02 -17.45 -2.69
C GLU A 35 5.59 -16.41 -3.64
N GLU A 36 6.72 -16.68 -4.29
CA GLU A 36 7.31 -15.81 -5.31
C GLU A 36 6.36 -15.62 -6.51
N ALA A 37 5.83 -16.71 -7.07
CA ALA A 37 4.89 -16.65 -8.18
C ALA A 37 3.61 -15.86 -7.82
N ARG A 38 3.13 -15.95 -6.58
CA ARG A 38 1.99 -15.14 -6.11
C ARG A 38 2.33 -13.67 -6.02
N LYS A 39 3.54 -13.32 -5.55
CA LYS A 39 4.01 -11.93 -5.49
C LYS A 39 4.11 -11.34 -6.90
N GLU A 40 4.72 -12.07 -7.84
CA GLU A 40 4.84 -11.66 -9.25
C GLU A 40 3.46 -11.42 -9.87
N SER A 41 2.52 -12.37 -9.73
CA SER A 41 1.15 -12.22 -10.25
C SER A 41 0.41 -11.03 -9.63
N PHE A 42 0.67 -10.72 -8.37
CA PHE A 42 0.08 -9.58 -7.69
C PHE A 42 0.65 -8.25 -8.21
N ILE A 43 1.96 -8.19 -8.43
CA ILE A 43 2.64 -7.02 -9.01
C ILE A 43 2.10 -6.76 -10.43
N GLU A 44 2.00 -7.79 -11.28
CA GLU A 44 1.44 -7.66 -12.63
C GLU A 44 -0.01 -7.16 -12.62
N LEU A 45 -0.82 -7.59 -11.64
CA LEU A 45 -2.19 -7.09 -11.47
C LEU A 45 -2.22 -5.61 -11.09
N ILE A 46 -1.32 -5.18 -10.20
CA ILE A 46 -1.19 -3.77 -9.82
C ILE A 46 -0.76 -2.94 -11.03
N GLU A 47 0.30 -3.33 -11.74
CA GLU A 47 0.81 -2.63 -12.92
C GLU A 47 -0.28 -2.47 -13.99
N ARG A 48 -1.04 -3.54 -14.26
CA ARG A 48 -2.16 -3.52 -15.20
C ARG A 48 -3.31 -2.61 -14.74
N ALA A 49 -3.58 -2.55 -13.43
CA ALA A 49 -4.59 -1.68 -12.87
C ALA A 49 -4.14 -0.21 -12.92
N MET A 50 -2.90 0.07 -12.56
CA MET A 50 -2.31 1.41 -12.55
C MET A 50 -2.20 2.00 -13.96
N SER A 51 -1.78 1.23 -14.96
CA SER A 51 -1.68 1.69 -16.34
C SER A 51 -3.02 2.19 -16.93
N LYS A 52 -4.15 1.76 -16.35
CA LYS A 52 -5.48 2.23 -16.73
C LYS A 52 -5.98 3.43 -15.92
N CYS A 53 -5.41 3.65 -14.74
CA CYS A 53 -5.86 4.70 -13.80
C CYS A 53 -5.02 5.97 -13.88
N VAL A 54 -3.76 5.86 -14.30
CA VAL A 54 -2.87 7.01 -14.37
C VAL A 54 -3.19 7.80 -15.64
N GLN A 55 -3.92 8.89 -15.49
CA GLN A 55 -3.99 9.93 -16.51
C GLN A 55 -2.66 10.70 -16.47
N PRO A 56 -2.03 10.99 -17.64
CA PRO A 56 -0.83 11.81 -17.64
C PRO A 56 -1.16 13.17 -17.03
N PHE A 57 -0.36 13.60 -16.06
CA PHE A 57 -0.47 14.92 -15.45
C PHE A 57 -0.39 15.97 -16.57
N GLN A 58 -1.41 16.83 -16.67
CA GLN A 58 -1.33 17.97 -17.55
C GLN A 58 -0.51 19.05 -16.84
N TYR A 59 0.63 19.40 -17.42
CA TYR A 59 1.44 20.50 -16.91
C TYR A 59 0.64 21.80 -17.00
N VAL A 60 0.40 22.42 -15.86
CA VAL A 60 -0.21 23.75 -15.78
C VAL A 60 0.89 24.73 -15.41
N GLU A 61 1.08 25.79 -16.22
CA GLU A 61 1.97 26.88 -15.81
C GLU A 61 1.37 27.57 -14.58
N VAL A 62 2.08 27.44 -13.47
CA VAL A 62 1.71 28.10 -12.23
C VAL A 62 2.31 29.50 -12.20
N PRO A 63 1.55 30.54 -11.86
CA PRO A 63 2.07 31.88 -11.69
C PRO A 63 3.21 31.88 -10.66
N LYS A 64 4.36 32.48 -11.01
CA LYS A 64 5.44 32.67 -10.04
C LYS A 64 4.95 33.60 -8.93
N LEU A 65 4.60 33.02 -7.78
CA LEU A 65 4.27 33.77 -6.60
C LEU A 65 5.49 34.54 -6.11
N THR A 66 5.34 35.80 -5.81
CA THR A 66 6.40 36.66 -5.28
C THR A 66 6.65 36.32 -3.82
N THR A 67 7.81 35.86 -3.57
CA THR A 67 8.62 35.59 -2.38
C THR A 67 8.02 35.92 -0.98
N ASN A 68 7.38 34.95 -0.37
CA ASN A 68 7.53 34.68 1.05
C ASN A 68 8.31 33.37 1.18
N ASN A 69 9.40 33.34 1.95
CA ASN A 69 10.20 32.13 2.19
C ASN A 69 9.47 31.15 3.14
N LYS A 70 8.21 30.84 2.81
CA LYS A 70 7.40 29.91 3.58
C LYS A 70 7.04 28.72 2.69
N ASP A 71 7.25 27.54 3.20
CA ASP A 71 6.79 26.29 2.60
C ASP A 71 5.64 25.71 3.43
N MET A 72 4.77 24.97 2.78
CA MET A 72 3.67 24.29 3.43
C MET A 72 3.93 22.78 3.51
N ILE A 73 3.62 22.19 4.65
CA ILE A 73 3.62 20.74 4.83
C ILE A 73 2.17 20.27 4.96
N VAL A 74 1.76 19.36 4.08
CA VAL A 74 0.44 18.75 4.06
C VAL A 74 0.59 17.27 4.34
N CYS A 75 -0.08 16.76 5.36
CA CYS A 75 0.01 15.37 5.76
C CYS A 75 -1.27 14.60 5.40
N LEU A 76 -1.12 13.50 4.67
CA LEU A 76 -2.16 12.51 4.39
C LEU A 76 -1.73 11.17 4.99
N SER A 77 -2.44 10.73 6.03
CA SER A 77 -2.19 9.47 6.71
C SER A 77 -3.51 8.78 7.03
N ASP A 78 -3.48 7.46 7.20
CA ASP A 78 -4.61 6.68 7.71
C ASP A 78 -5.92 6.87 6.91
N MET A 79 -5.81 6.96 5.61
CA MET A 79 -6.96 7.13 4.72
C MET A 79 -7.84 5.88 4.68
N HIS A 80 -7.24 4.69 4.81
CA HIS A 80 -7.92 3.40 4.81
C HIS A 80 -8.97 3.28 3.70
N ALA A 81 -8.59 3.65 2.46
CA ALA A 81 -9.47 3.53 1.31
C ALA A 81 -10.03 2.11 1.18
N GLY A 82 -11.33 2.00 0.94
CA GLY A 82 -12.03 0.73 0.75
C GLY A 82 -12.62 0.11 2.01
N ILE A 83 -12.40 0.69 3.19
CA ILE A 83 -13.12 0.28 4.40
C ILE A 83 -14.54 0.86 4.39
N GLU A 84 -15.52 0.10 4.86
CA GLU A 84 -16.87 0.56 5.09
C GLU A 84 -17.22 0.44 6.58
N ILE A 85 -17.56 1.56 7.20
CA ILE A 85 -18.03 1.63 8.58
C ILE A 85 -19.38 2.33 8.56
N ASP A 86 -20.40 1.64 9.05
CA ASP A 86 -21.73 2.21 9.25
C ASP A 86 -22.26 1.74 10.62
N ASN A 87 -22.07 2.57 11.63
CA ASN A 87 -22.54 2.30 12.96
C ASN A 87 -23.05 3.58 13.63
N TRP A 88 -23.60 3.45 14.82
CA TRP A 88 -24.15 4.58 15.59
C TRP A 88 -23.19 5.76 15.75
N PHE A 89 -21.89 5.51 15.84
CA PHE A 89 -20.90 6.56 16.17
C PHE A 89 -20.18 7.09 14.93
N ASN A 90 -20.10 6.31 13.86
CA ASN A 90 -19.28 6.67 12.71
C ASN A 90 -19.85 6.09 11.41
N LYS A 91 -19.79 6.94 10.38
CA LYS A 91 -20.03 6.53 9.01
C LYS A 91 -18.81 6.89 8.16
N TYR A 92 -18.23 5.88 7.54
CA TYR A 92 -17.06 6.05 6.69
C TYR A 92 -17.10 5.08 5.52
N ASN A 93 -16.85 5.59 4.33
CA ASN A 93 -16.71 4.86 3.08
C ASN A 93 -15.93 5.72 2.07
N SER A 94 -15.71 5.22 0.87
CA SER A 94 -14.97 5.93 -0.18
C SER A 94 -15.57 7.30 -0.53
N GLY A 95 -16.89 7.45 -0.49
CA GLY A 95 -17.55 8.73 -0.72
C GLY A 95 -17.28 9.75 0.40
N VAL A 96 -17.33 9.30 1.66
CA VAL A 96 -16.99 10.14 2.82
C VAL A 96 -15.51 10.53 2.78
N LEU A 97 -14.62 9.61 2.42
CA LEU A 97 -13.20 9.90 2.23
C LEU A 97 -13.02 11.02 1.21
N LYS A 98 -13.67 10.92 0.04
CA LYS A 98 -13.60 11.95 -1.01
C LYS A 98 -14.06 13.33 -0.49
N GLN A 99 -15.17 13.37 0.21
CA GLN A 99 -15.69 14.62 0.80
C GLN A 99 -14.71 15.24 1.82
N ARG A 100 -14.09 14.41 2.67
CA ARG A 100 -13.09 14.88 3.64
C ARG A 100 -11.85 15.43 2.96
N LEU A 101 -11.37 14.78 1.89
CA LEU A 101 -10.23 15.26 1.11
C LEU A 101 -10.53 16.60 0.42
N HIS A 102 -11.75 16.78 -0.14
CA HIS A 102 -12.13 18.07 -0.73
C HIS A 102 -12.17 19.18 0.33
N LYS A 103 -12.80 18.93 1.47
CA LYS A 103 -12.82 19.90 2.56
C LYS A 103 -11.41 20.26 3.04
N TYR A 104 -10.52 19.27 3.14
CA TYR A 104 -9.13 19.49 3.52
C TYR A 104 -8.39 20.33 2.48
N LEU A 105 -8.64 20.10 1.18
CA LEU A 105 -8.10 20.94 0.10
C LEU A 105 -8.55 22.41 0.23
N ASP A 106 -9.82 22.64 0.50
CA ASP A 106 -10.35 24.00 0.67
C ASP A 106 -9.64 24.73 1.81
N GLU A 107 -9.41 24.06 2.95
CA GLU A 107 -8.66 24.59 4.09
C GLU A 107 -7.19 24.86 3.74
N ILE A 108 -6.51 23.94 3.01
CA ILE A 108 -5.13 24.11 2.56
C ILE A 108 -5.01 25.33 1.65
N ILE A 109 -5.91 25.49 0.69
CA ILE A 109 -5.90 26.61 -0.25
C ILE A 109 -6.09 27.93 0.49
N GLN A 110 -7.02 27.98 1.43
CA GLN A 110 -7.21 29.16 2.27
C GLN A 110 -5.93 29.52 3.05
N ILE A 111 -5.30 28.55 3.71
CA ILE A 111 -4.04 28.77 4.44
C ILE A 111 -2.92 29.21 3.50
N GLN A 112 -2.85 28.65 2.30
CA GLN A 112 -1.87 29.03 1.28
C GLN A 112 -2.07 30.49 0.85
N GLU A 113 -3.30 30.92 0.59
CA GLU A 113 -3.62 32.30 0.22
C GLU A 113 -3.26 33.30 1.34
N GLU A 114 -3.58 32.96 2.59
CA GLU A 114 -3.24 33.78 3.75
C GLU A 114 -1.73 33.91 4.01
N ASN A 115 -0.97 32.83 3.73
CA ASN A 115 0.46 32.77 4.04
C ASN A 115 1.37 32.93 2.82
N MET A 116 0.84 32.88 1.61
CA MET A 116 1.60 33.02 0.35
C MET A 116 2.73 31.98 0.23
N CYS A 117 2.47 30.74 0.67
CA CYS A 117 3.43 29.65 0.58
C CYS A 117 3.75 29.30 -0.86
N GLN A 118 5.03 29.09 -1.20
CA GLN A 118 5.47 28.80 -2.56
C GLN A 118 5.58 27.32 -2.88
N GLU A 119 6.20 26.55 -1.99
CA GLU A 119 6.38 25.13 -2.13
C GLU A 119 5.45 24.37 -1.18
N CYS A 120 4.97 23.21 -1.63
CA CYS A 120 4.16 22.31 -0.83
C CYS A 120 4.83 20.95 -0.72
N HIS A 121 5.07 20.49 0.50
CA HIS A 121 5.52 19.15 0.81
C HIS A 121 4.33 18.29 1.21
N VAL A 122 3.92 17.39 0.33
CA VAL A 122 2.85 16.43 0.61
C VAL A 122 3.48 15.18 1.23
N VAL A 123 3.15 14.89 2.47
CA VAL A 123 3.63 13.71 3.20
C VAL A 123 2.54 12.65 3.23
N LEU A 124 2.78 11.54 2.52
CA LEU A 124 1.94 10.35 2.59
C LEU A 124 2.46 9.46 3.73
N GLY A 125 1.80 9.57 4.88
CA GLY A 125 2.25 8.97 6.15
C GLY A 125 1.95 7.48 6.32
N GLY A 126 1.52 6.79 5.25
CA GLY A 126 1.16 5.38 5.29
C GLY A 126 -0.35 5.15 5.45
N ASP A 127 -0.74 3.87 5.36
CA ASP A 127 -2.12 3.38 5.55
C ASP A 127 -3.17 4.07 4.67
N GLN A 128 -2.80 4.35 3.41
CA GLN A 128 -3.70 4.90 2.39
C GLN A 128 -4.81 3.93 2.01
N ILE A 129 -4.56 2.62 2.13
CA ILE A 129 -5.53 1.55 1.90
C ILE A 129 -5.83 0.80 3.19
N SER A 130 -7.00 0.17 3.27
CA SER A 130 -7.37 -0.71 4.39
C SER A 130 -6.57 -2.01 4.41
N GLY A 131 -6.16 -2.50 3.25
CA GLY A 131 -5.32 -3.69 3.11
C GLY A 131 -6.01 -5.01 3.45
N LEU A 132 -5.18 -6.06 3.63
CA LEU A 132 -5.65 -7.43 3.84
C LEU A 132 -5.14 -8.08 5.13
N ILE A 133 -4.26 -7.43 5.88
CA ILE A 133 -3.53 -8.05 6.99
C ILE A 133 -4.40 -8.37 8.21
N HIS A 134 -5.44 -7.60 8.45
CA HIS A 134 -6.33 -7.78 9.59
C HIS A 134 -7.59 -8.54 9.20
N ALA A 135 -7.83 -9.70 9.83
CA ALA A 135 -8.99 -10.54 9.54
C ALA A 135 -10.32 -9.79 9.75
N ASN A 136 -10.41 -8.94 10.77
CA ASN A 136 -11.61 -8.15 11.07
C ASN A 136 -11.89 -7.10 9.97
N LEU A 137 -10.85 -6.49 9.41
CA LEU A 137 -10.99 -5.50 8.34
C LEU A 137 -11.39 -6.14 7.01
N ARG A 138 -11.01 -7.41 6.76
CA ARG A 138 -11.46 -8.15 5.57
C ARG A 138 -12.98 -8.28 5.52
N LEU A 139 -13.65 -8.35 6.67
CA LEU A 139 -15.12 -8.42 6.76
C LEU A 139 -15.76 -7.03 6.60
N GLN A 140 -15.03 -5.96 6.86
CA GLN A 140 -15.49 -4.58 6.76
C GLN A 140 -15.08 -3.91 5.45
N ASN A 141 -14.18 -4.54 4.68
CA ASN A 141 -13.81 -4.05 3.36
C ASN A 141 -14.90 -4.41 2.35
N ASN A 142 -15.53 -3.41 1.80
CA ASN A 142 -16.47 -3.56 0.69
C ASN A 142 -15.72 -3.78 -0.65
N GLU A 143 -14.47 -3.30 -0.71
CA GLU A 143 -13.64 -3.30 -1.89
C GLU A 143 -12.48 -4.29 -1.77
N ASN A 144 -12.17 -5.01 -2.86
CA ASN A 144 -10.95 -5.80 -2.90
C ASN A 144 -9.70 -4.90 -2.94
N VAL A 145 -8.52 -5.45 -2.65
CA VAL A 145 -7.29 -4.68 -2.52
C VAL A 145 -6.91 -3.87 -3.77
N ILE A 146 -7.26 -4.37 -4.95
CA ILE A 146 -7.01 -3.67 -6.22
C ILE A 146 -7.92 -2.45 -6.36
N GLU A 147 -9.19 -2.58 -6.00
CA GLU A 147 -10.12 -1.45 -5.99
C GLU A 147 -9.75 -0.41 -4.92
N GLN A 148 -9.30 -0.85 -3.73
CA GLN A 148 -8.76 0.04 -2.70
C GLN A 148 -7.58 0.87 -3.23
N LEU A 149 -6.64 0.23 -3.94
CA LEU A 149 -5.51 0.90 -4.57
C LEU A 149 -5.95 1.91 -5.63
N LYS A 150 -6.91 1.54 -6.50
CA LYS A 150 -7.45 2.46 -7.51
C LYS A 150 -8.09 3.70 -6.86
N ILE A 151 -8.89 3.50 -5.81
CA ILE A 151 -9.52 4.59 -5.06
C ILE A 151 -8.44 5.50 -4.46
N ALA A 152 -7.45 4.94 -3.77
CA ALA A 152 -6.38 5.71 -3.15
C ALA A 152 -5.56 6.50 -4.18
N ILE A 153 -5.15 5.87 -5.29
CA ILE A 153 -4.39 6.51 -6.36
C ILE A 153 -5.20 7.63 -7.01
N THR A 154 -6.48 7.38 -7.31
CA THR A 154 -7.36 8.36 -7.92
C THR A 154 -7.53 9.58 -7.02
N TYR A 155 -7.83 9.38 -5.74
CA TYR A 155 -8.09 10.47 -4.81
C TYR A 155 -6.83 11.27 -4.46
N ILE A 156 -5.68 10.60 -4.27
CA ILE A 156 -4.40 11.26 -4.06
C ILE A 156 -3.98 12.03 -5.33
N GLY A 157 -4.18 11.44 -6.52
CA GLY A 157 -3.92 12.12 -7.79
C GLY A 157 -4.78 13.35 -7.98
N GLU A 158 -6.10 13.27 -7.76
CA GLU A 158 -7.01 14.41 -7.79
C GLU A 158 -6.60 15.52 -6.80
N PHE A 159 -6.20 15.10 -5.58
CA PHE A 159 -5.72 16.00 -4.53
C PHE A 159 -4.47 16.77 -4.95
N ILE A 160 -3.47 16.09 -5.48
CA ILE A 160 -2.22 16.70 -5.96
C ILE A 160 -2.48 17.61 -7.15
N ASN A 161 -3.32 17.21 -8.11
CA ASN A 161 -3.68 18.01 -9.27
C ASN A 161 -4.36 19.35 -8.88
N VAL A 162 -5.11 19.37 -7.80
CA VAL A 162 -5.68 20.63 -7.29
C VAL A 162 -4.59 21.50 -6.69
N LEU A 163 -3.69 20.94 -5.88
CA LEU A 163 -2.59 21.66 -5.25
C LEU A 163 -1.62 22.27 -6.29
N GLU A 164 -1.37 21.58 -7.41
CA GLU A 164 -0.50 22.09 -8.49
C GLU A 164 -0.93 23.44 -9.06
N LYS A 165 -2.19 23.80 -8.91
CA LYS A 165 -2.72 25.10 -9.35
C LYS A 165 -2.43 26.25 -8.39
N HIS A 166 -2.03 25.93 -7.16
CA HIS A 166 -1.84 26.89 -6.07
C HIS A 166 -0.40 27.03 -5.59
N PHE A 167 0.46 26.05 -5.92
CA PHE A 167 1.86 26.05 -5.51
C PHE A 167 2.79 26.01 -6.72
N SER A 168 3.93 26.69 -6.62
CA SER A 168 4.95 26.70 -7.67
C SER A 168 5.69 25.37 -7.79
N LYS A 169 5.70 24.58 -6.71
CA LYS A 169 6.35 23.28 -6.65
C LYS A 169 5.68 22.40 -5.61
N ILE A 170 5.49 21.14 -5.97
CA ILE A 170 5.02 20.11 -5.04
C ILE A 170 6.07 19.03 -4.92
N ILE A 171 6.39 18.65 -3.70
CA ILE A 171 7.31 17.58 -3.37
C ILE A 171 6.54 16.54 -2.57
N VAL A 172 6.47 15.31 -3.10
CA VAL A 172 5.77 14.21 -2.44
C VAL A 172 6.77 13.34 -1.69
N HIS A 173 6.53 13.16 -0.40
CA HIS A 173 7.24 12.24 0.46
C HIS A 173 6.32 11.08 0.82
N SER A 174 6.78 9.85 0.71
CA SER A 174 5.97 8.68 1.02
C SER A 174 6.70 7.73 1.94
N VAL A 175 5.98 7.21 2.93
CA VAL A 175 6.41 6.10 3.78
C VAL A 175 5.38 4.98 3.72
N SER A 176 5.85 3.74 3.85
CA SER A 176 4.96 2.58 3.87
C SER A 176 4.24 2.49 5.20
N GLY A 177 2.93 2.23 5.14
CA GLY A 177 2.12 1.87 6.31
C GLY A 177 2.14 0.37 6.60
N ASN A 178 1.58 -0.01 7.74
CA ASN A 178 1.46 -1.43 8.08
C ASN A 178 0.32 -2.13 7.31
N HIS A 179 -0.71 -1.41 6.88
CA HIS A 179 -1.84 -1.94 6.11
C HIS A 179 -1.49 -2.26 4.65
N SER A 180 -0.42 -1.70 4.11
CA SER A 180 0.07 -2.00 2.75
C SER A 180 0.83 -3.33 2.64
N ARG A 181 1.00 -4.08 3.74
CA ARG A 181 1.68 -5.37 3.74
C ARG A 181 0.88 -6.43 3.00
N ILE A 182 1.57 -7.25 2.21
CA ILE A 182 0.99 -8.40 1.51
C ILE A 182 0.80 -9.58 2.46
N SER A 183 1.66 -9.68 3.50
CA SER A 183 1.64 -10.74 4.50
C SER A 183 1.49 -10.19 5.92
N PRO A 184 0.75 -10.89 6.81
CA PRO A 184 0.70 -10.56 8.23
C PRO A 184 2.05 -10.71 8.95
N GLN A 185 2.97 -11.52 8.40
CA GLN A 185 4.28 -11.78 9.00
C GLN A 185 5.23 -10.60 8.73
N LYS A 186 5.77 -10.01 9.80
CA LYS A 186 6.66 -8.84 9.72
C LYS A 186 7.99 -9.08 8.98
N GLU A 187 8.40 -10.34 8.83
CA GLU A 187 9.69 -10.75 8.25
C GLU A 187 9.67 -10.87 6.72
N GLN A 188 8.53 -10.61 6.07
CA GLN A 188 8.32 -10.71 4.62
C GLN A 188 8.14 -9.35 3.95
N HIS A 189 8.95 -8.38 4.33
CA HIS A 189 8.97 -7.03 3.73
C HIS A 189 10.03 -6.90 2.68
#